data_f74e9b7680ad8b15094e3f7c3887e3a8
#
_entry.id   f74e9b7680ad8b15094e3f7c3887e3a8
#
_cell.length_a   1.000
_cell.length_b   1.000
_cell.length_c   1.000
_cell.angle_alpha   90.00
_cell.angle_beta   90.00
_cell.angle_gamma   90.00
#
_symmetry.space_group_name_H-M   'P 1'
#
loop_
_entity.id
_entity.type
_entity.pdbx_description
1 polymer ?
#
loop_
_entity_poly.entity_id
_entity_poly.type
_entity_poly.pdbx_seq_one_letter_code
_entity_poly.pdbx_strand_id
1 'polypeptide(L)'
;MGPALRGVSSKYEKEWLYKWIKNSSAMIKSGDERAVAIWEEYNKSAMNAFPQLSNSDIDNIIAYTDYVPPAPKVDPSAVPVKSVDSNSIITNEIILGALLVIFLLLVVMLILVRRTLIRIAKASGIEIVPKSKPNRTPLWRAFVQNQFLVFTSVILLLLSSAYFVYGYLMQIGIDQGYMPLQPIHYSHKIHAGANQIECKYCHSSARVSKHSGIPSLNVCMNCHENIAEYNGEEDLENGYTKDFYTNEIKKLYKAVGWDEENQEYTGNTEPVKWVRIHNLPDFVYFNHAQHVMVGEIECQKCHGPVEEMEIMYQYSPLTMGWCINCHRETNVKVENNEYYAKIHEELSKKYGVEKLTVAQMGGLECGKCHY
;
A
#
# COMPACT_ATOMS: atom_id res chain seq x y z
N MET A 1 -19.05 -9.93 17.05
CA MET A 1 -19.53 -8.61 16.60
C MET A 1 -20.98 -8.44 17.02
N GLY A 2 -21.40 -7.20 17.35
CA GLY A 2 -22.77 -6.89 17.70
C GLY A 2 -23.70 -6.75 16.48
N PRO A 3 -25.00 -6.45 16.72
CA PRO A 3 -25.98 -6.25 15.65
C PRO A 3 -25.65 -5.03 14.77
N ALA A 4 -26.11 -5.05 13.51
CA ALA A 4 -25.97 -3.91 12.61
C ALA A 4 -26.69 -2.69 13.21
N LEU A 5 -25.98 -1.55 13.29
CA LEU A 5 -26.50 -0.32 13.90
C LEU A 5 -27.44 0.47 12.97
N ARG A 6 -27.29 0.32 11.64
CA ARG A 6 -28.15 1.01 10.66
C ARG A 6 -29.58 0.56 10.78
N GLY A 7 -30.49 1.50 10.86
CA GLY A 7 -31.92 1.23 11.00
C GLY A 7 -32.35 0.78 12.40
N VAL A 8 -31.49 0.96 13.41
CA VAL A 8 -31.80 0.59 14.78
C VAL A 8 -32.98 1.38 15.36
N SER A 9 -33.13 2.63 14.90
CA SER A 9 -34.24 3.51 15.24
C SER A 9 -35.63 3.02 14.80
N SER A 10 -35.66 2.19 13.74
CA SER A 10 -36.88 1.56 13.23
C SER A 10 -37.21 0.23 13.90
N LYS A 11 -36.24 -0.42 14.56
CA LYS A 11 -36.38 -1.73 15.20
C LYS A 11 -36.75 -1.64 16.66
N TYR A 12 -36.29 -0.58 17.35
CA TYR A 12 -36.42 -0.46 18.79
C TYR A 12 -36.97 0.93 19.18
N GLU A 13 -37.73 0.99 20.25
CA GLU A 13 -38.25 2.23 20.79
C GLU A 13 -37.11 3.07 21.38
N LYS A 14 -37.19 4.40 21.22
CA LYS A 14 -36.13 5.33 21.66
C LYS A 14 -35.82 5.19 23.17
N GLU A 15 -36.84 5.05 23.99
CA GLU A 15 -36.68 4.89 25.45
C GLU A 15 -35.92 3.60 25.80
N TRP A 16 -36.13 2.54 25.06
CA TRP A 16 -35.40 1.30 25.21
C TRP A 16 -33.95 1.46 24.77
N LEU A 17 -33.69 2.13 23.61
CA LEU A 17 -32.33 2.41 23.10
C LEU A 17 -31.53 3.27 24.09
N TYR A 18 -32.13 4.27 24.71
CA TYR A 18 -31.44 5.09 25.70
C TYR A 18 -30.96 4.26 26.91
N LYS A 19 -31.80 3.35 27.40
CA LYS A 19 -31.41 2.45 28.49
C LYS A 19 -30.35 1.47 28.08
N TRP A 20 -30.50 0.88 26.87
CA TRP A 20 -29.58 -0.09 26.32
C TRP A 20 -28.17 0.50 26.11
N ILE A 21 -28.08 1.66 25.49
CA ILE A 21 -26.80 2.33 25.22
C ILE A 21 -26.14 2.80 26.50
N LYS A 22 -26.91 3.34 27.44
CA LYS A 22 -26.36 3.80 28.72
C LYS A 22 -25.83 2.67 29.59
N ASN A 23 -26.52 1.52 29.62
CA ASN A 23 -26.08 0.36 30.41
C ASN A 23 -26.80 -0.92 29.98
N SER A 24 -26.30 -1.58 28.94
CA SER A 24 -26.82 -2.86 28.43
C SER A 24 -26.70 -3.97 29.46
N SER A 25 -25.62 -4.01 30.24
CA SER A 25 -25.41 -5.03 31.27
C SER A 25 -26.46 -4.97 32.40
N ALA A 26 -26.90 -3.78 32.78
CA ALA A 26 -27.99 -3.63 33.77
C ALA A 26 -29.33 -4.14 33.20
N MET A 27 -29.61 -3.91 31.93
CA MET A 27 -30.82 -4.41 31.26
C MET A 27 -30.83 -5.94 31.13
N ILE A 28 -29.70 -6.53 30.81
CA ILE A 28 -29.53 -8.00 30.73
C ILE A 28 -29.78 -8.59 32.15
N LYS A 29 -29.16 -8.02 33.16
CA LYS A 29 -29.33 -8.48 34.55
C LYS A 29 -30.76 -8.32 35.09
N SER A 30 -31.51 -7.32 34.60
CA SER A 30 -32.92 -7.14 34.96
C SER A 30 -33.88 -8.11 34.30
N GLY A 31 -33.40 -8.93 33.37
CA GLY A 31 -34.20 -9.91 32.66
C GLY A 31 -35.06 -9.33 31.52
N ASP A 32 -34.70 -8.16 30.97
CA ASP A 32 -35.37 -7.64 29.78
C ASP A 32 -35.25 -8.65 28.62
N GLU A 33 -36.37 -9.16 28.13
CA GLU A 33 -36.43 -10.26 27.16
C GLU A 33 -35.65 -9.94 25.87
N ARG A 34 -35.72 -8.69 25.39
CA ARG A 34 -35.03 -8.24 24.18
C ARG A 34 -33.52 -8.11 24.41
N ALA A 35 -33.15 -7.58 25.58
CA ALA A 35 -31.75 -7.41 25.95
C ALA A 35 -31.05 -8.77 26.09
N VAL A 36 -31.70 -9.74 26.72
CA VAL A 36 -31.19 -11.11 26.87
C VAL A 36 -31.10 -11.80 25.54
N ALA A 37 -32.14 -11.70 24.67
CA ALA A 37 -32.13 -12.32 23.35
C ALA A 37 -30.98 -11.81 22.46
N ILE A 38 -30.75 -10.49 22.42
CA ILE A 38 -29.64 -9.90 21.69
C ILE A 38 -28.31 -10.38 22.27
N TRP A 39 -28.17 -10.40 23.57
CA TRP A 39 -26.94 -10.84 24.22
C TRP A 39 -26.61 -12.31 23.92
N GLU A 40 -27.61 -13.19 23.90
CA GLU A 40 -27.44 -14.60 23.55
C GLU A 40 -27.12 -14.80 22.05
N GLU A 41 -27.83 -14.06 21.17
CA GLU A 41 -27.60 -14.09 19.72
C GLU A 41 -26.16 -13.70 19.34
N TYR A 42 -25.58 -12.73 20.07
CA TYR A 42 -24.23 -12.23 19.79
C TYR A 42 -23.17 -12.75 20.78
N ASN A 43 -23.20 -14.07 21.03
CA ASN A 43 -22.21 -14.83 21.81
C ASN A 43 -21.93 -14.26 23.20
N LYS A 44 -22.97 -13.74 23.84
CA LYS A 44 -22.90 -13.16 25.20
C LYS A 44 -21.90 -12.00 25.33
N SER A 45 -21.60 -11.34 24.23
CA SER A 45 -20.74 -10.17 24.21
C SER A 45 -21.42 -9.00 24.92
N ALA A 46 -20.78 -8.44 25.94
CA ALA A 46 -21.27 -7.27 26.67
C ALA A 46 -20.84 -5.99 25.96
N MET A 47 -21.73 -4.99 25.92
CA MET A 47 -21.40 -3.64 25.44
C MET A 47 -20.97 -2.78 26.63
N ASN A 48 -19.96 -1.95 26.47
CA ASN A 48 -19.53 -0.99 27.48
C ASN A 48 -20.69 -0.06 27.88
N ALA A 49 -20.76 0.30 29.14
CA ALA A 49 -21.76 1.24 29.64
C ALA A 49 -21.32 2.68 29.35
N PHE A 50 -22.26 3.52 28.90
CA PHE A 50 -22.02 4.94 28.59
C PHE A 50 -22.97 5.84 29.40
N PRO A 51 -22.91 5.82 30.75
CA PRO A 51 -23.83 6.56 31.60
C PRO A 51 -23.76 8.07 31.47
N GLN A 52 -22.61 8.58 30.93
CA GLN A 52 -22.37 10.00 30.73
C GLN A 52 -23.11 10.58 29.53
N LEU A 53 -23.61 9.75 28.59
CA LEU A 53 -24.29 10.25 27.40
C LEU A 53 -25.69 10.79 27.76
N SER A 54 -25.98 12.00 27.29
CA SER A 54 -27.33 12.54 27.30
C SER A 54 -28.23 11.84 26.27
N ASN A 55 -29.54 11.95 26.39
CA ASN A 55 -30.46 11.41 25.40
C ASN A 55 -30.25 12.11 24.02
N SER A 56 -29.90 13.40 24.03
CA SER A 56 -29.59 14.15 22.83
C SER A 56 -28.31 13.63 22.09
N ASP A 57 -27.29 13.23 22.87
CA ASP A 57 -26.07 12.64 22.29
C ASP A 57 -26.38 11.31 21.62
N ILE A 58 -27.24 10.50 22.28
CA ILE A 58 -27.69 9.21 21.74
C ILE A 58 -28.52 9.41 20.47
N ASP A 59 -29.42 10.39 20.42
CA ASP A 59 -30.18 10.72 19.22
C ASP A 59 -29.24 11.13 18.04
N ASN A 60 -28.21 11.91 18.32
CA ASN A 60 -27.23 12.32 17.33
C ASN A 60 -26.41 11.11 16.82
N ILE A 61 -26.02 10.19 17.69
CA ILE A 61 -25.32 8.95 17.32
C ILE A 61 -26.20 8.09 16.41
N ILE A 62 -27.48 7.90 16.80
CA ILE A 62 -28.43 7.12 16.00
C ILE A 62 -28.64 7.78 14.62
N ALA A 63 -28.82 9.10 14.59
CA ALA A 63 -28.96 9.82 13.32
C ALA A 63 -27.71 9.68 12.44
N TYR A 64 -26.52 9.65 13.03
CA TYR A 64 -25.27 9.39 12.31
C TYR A 64 -25.20 7.96 11.75
N THR A 65 -25.65 6.95 12.49
CA THR A 65 -25.67 5.55 11.99
C THR A 65 -26.67 5.35 10.85
N ASP A 66 -27.75 6.15 10.81
CA ASP A 66 -28.75 6.11 9.75
C ASP A 66 -28.37 6.99 8.54
N TYR A 67 -27.38 7.89 8.71
CA TYR A 67 -26.92 8.76 7.63
C TYR A 67 -26.28 7.94 6.52
N VAL A 68 -26.83 8.04 5.32
CA VAL A 68 -26.23 7.52 4.09
C VAL A 68 -25.50 8.69 3.43
N PRO A 69 -24.16 8.68 3.41
CA PRO A 69 -23.44 9.69 2.65
C PRO A 69 -23.98 9.70 1.23
N PRO A 70 -24.20 10.87 0.60
CA PRO A 70 -24.55 10.91 -0.81
C PRO A 70 -23.45 10.14 -1.57
N ALA A 71 -23.87 9.25 -2.46
CA ALA A 71 -22.93 8.51 -3.29
C ALA A 71 -21.93 9.52 -3.87
N PRO A 72 -20.61 9.25 -3.81
CA PRO A 72 -19.62 10.13 -4.42
C PRO A 72 -20.11 10.40 -5.84
N LYS A 73 -20.27 11.66 -6.19
CA LYS A 73 -20.59 12.05 -7.56
C LYS A 73 -19.44 11.51 -8.39
N VAL A 74 -19.67 10.37 -9.04
CA VAL A 74 -18.74 9.82 -10.01
C VAL A 74 -18.70 10.87 -11.11
N ASP A 75 -17.63 11.63 -11.17
CA ASP A 75 -17.34 12.53 -12.26
C ASP A 75 -17.29 11.66 -13.52
N PRO A 76 -18.23 11.82 -14.48
CA PRO A 76 -18.22 11.00 -15.69
C PRO A 76 -16.94 11.19 -16.50
N SER A 77 -16.12 12.19 -16.17
CA SER A 77 -14.78 12.41 -16.73
C SER A 77 -13.66 11.75 -15.92
N ALA A 78 -13.94 11.19 -14.76
CA ALA A 78 -13.01 10.32 -14.08
C ALA A 78 -12.92 9.02 -14.91
N VAL A 79 -12.06 9.05 -15.92
CA VAL A 79 -11.53 7.86 -16.54
C VAL A 79 -11.09 6.99 -15.37
N PRO A 80 -11.59 5.74 -15.22
CA PRO A 80 -11.05 4.85 -14.22
C PRO A 80 -9.55 4.86 -14.44
N VAL A 81 -8.81 5.36 -13.47
CA VAL A 81 -7.38 5.18 -13.42
C VAL A 81 -7.25 3.67 -13.26
N LYS A 82 -7.23 2.97 -14.42
CA LYS A 82 -6.59 1.68 -14.48
C LYS A 82 -5.30 1.93 -13.73
N SER A 83 -5.10 1.20 -12.65
CA SER A 83 -3.77 1.00 -12.12
C SER A 83 -2.91 0.84 -13.36
N VAL A 84 -2.13 1.86 -13.68
CA VAL A 84 -1.09 1.69 -14.67
C VAL A 84 -0.16 0.74 -13.96
N ASP A 85 -0.42 -0.55 -14.16
CA ASP A 85 0.64 -1.50 -14.10
C ASP A 85 1.74 -0.82 -14.87
N SER A 86 2.83 -0.52 -14.19
CA SER A 86 4.06 0.01 -14.79
C SER A 86 4.72 -1.00 -15.75
N ASN A 87 3.98 -1.95 -16.20
CA ASN A 87 4.16 -2.67 -17.44
C ASN A 87 3.86 -1.67 -18.55
N SER A 88 4.86 -0.83 -18.87
CA SER A 88 4.93 -0.25 -20.18
C SER A 88 4.55 -1.38 -21.14
N ILE A 89 3.60 -1.11 -22.05
CA ILE A 89 3.15 -2.05 -23.10
C ILE A 89 4.37 -2.68 -23.85
N ILE A 90 5.53 -2.08 -23.69
CA ILE A 90 6.83 -2.57 -24.11
C ILE A 90 7.54 -3.15 -22.89
N THR A 91 7.24 -4.41 -22.58
CA THR A 91 8.01 -5.16 -21.58
C THR A 91 9.43 -5.35 -22.11
N ASN A 92 10.43 -5.44 -21.21
CA ASN A 92 11.81 -5.75 -21.56
C ASN A 92 11.91 -7.01 -22.42
N GLU A 93 10.99 -7.94 -22.28
CA GLU A 93 10.86 -9.16 -23.08
C GLU A 93 10.47 -8.87 -24.52
N ILE A 94 9.56 -7.92 -24.77
CA ILE A 94 9.17 -7.50 -26.13
C ILE A 94 10.36 -6.80 -26.82
N ILE A 95 11.08 -5.94 -26.09
CA ILE A 95 12.28 -5.27 -26.63
C ILE A 95 13.34 -6.31 -26.98
N LEU A 96 13.64 -7.25 -26.10
CA LEU A 96 14.59 -8.34 -26.33
C LEU A 96 14.16 -9.22 -27.49
N GLY A 97 12.88 -9.57 -27.57
CA GLY A 97 12.31 -10.32 -28.70
C GLY A 97 12.45 -9.58 -30.02
N ALA A 98 12.14 -8.29 -30.06
CA ALA A 98 12.30 -7.46 -31.26
C ALA A 98 13.78 -7.36 -31.72
N LEU A 99 14.70 -7.16 -30.77
CA LEU A 99 16.14 -7.12 -31.05
C LEU A 99 16.63 -8.47 -31.61
N LEU A 100 16.16 -9.59 -31.06
CA LEU A 100 16.52 -10.93 -31.56
C LEU A 100 16.00 -11.15 -32.98
N VAL A 101 14.75 -10.74 -33.27
CA VAL A 101 14.18 -10.81 -34.63
C VAL A 101 14.99 -9.96 -35.64
N ILE A 102 15.33 -8.71 -35.25
CA ILE A 102 16.17 -7.83 -36.09
C ILE A 102 17.53 -8.47 -36.36
N PHE A 103 18.15 -9.03 -35.32
CA PHE A 103 19.45 -9.73 -35.48
C PHE A 103 19.34 -10.92 -36.44
N LEU A 104 18.32 -11.76 -36.32
CA LEU A 104 18.07 -12.88 -37.23
C LEU A 104 17.85 -12.41 -38.67
N LEU A 105 17.08 -11.33 -38.87
CA LEU A 105 16.87 -10.75 -40.20
C LEU A 105 18.19 -10.23 -40.81
N LEU A 106 19.05 -9.59 -40.03
CA LEU A 106 20.39 -9.16 -40.49
C LEU A 106 21.23 -10.34 -40.89
N VAL A 107 21.26 -11.43 -40.15
CA VAL A 107 22.00 -12.66 -40.49
C VAL A 107 21.47 -13.25 -41.78
N VAL A 108 20.15 -13.36 -41.95
CA VAL A 108 19.50 -13.85 -43.17
C VAL A 108 19.88 -12.95 -44.38
N MET A 109 19.80 -11.62 -44.19
CA MET A 109 20.19 -10.66 -45.24
C MET A 109 21.65 -10.82 -45.68
N LEU A 110 22.56 -10.96 -44.70
CA LEU A 110 23.98 -11.21 -45.00
C LEU A 110 24.21 -12.51 -45.79
N ILE A 111 23.48 -13.58 -45.47
CA ILE A 111 23.53 -14.85 -46.21
C ILE A 111 23.01 -14.67 -47.63
N LEU A 112 21.92 -13.92 -47.80
CA LEU A 112 21.35 -13.64 -49.13
C LEU A 112 22.31 -12.78 -49.99
N VAL A 113 22.84 -11.71 -49.40
CA VAL A 113 23.87 -10.87 -50.10
C VAL A 113 25.06 -11.71 -50.51
N ARG A 114 25.59 -12.53 -49.62
CA ARG A 114 26.68 -13.44 -49.95
C ARG A 114 26.33 -14.40 -51.11
N ARG A 115 25.10 -14.99 -51.08
CA ARG A 115 24.63 -15.89 -52.14
C ARG A 115 24.48 -15.16 -53.48
N THR A 116 23.98 -13.93 -53.50
CA THR A 116 23.84 -13.11 -54.72
C THR A 116 25.19 -12.71 -55.25
N LEU A 117 26.13 -12.28 -54.43
CA LEU A 117 27.51 -11.94 -54.83
C LEU A 117 28.23 -13.15 -55.46
N ILE A 118 28.06 -14.36 -54.88
CA ILE A 118 28.62 -15.59 -55.45
C ILE A 118 27.98 -15.90 -56.80
N ARG A 119 26.67 -15.67 -56.98
CA ARG A 119 26.00 -15.88 -58.30
C ARG A 119 26.48 -14.90 -59.32
N ILE A 120 26.63 -13.62 -59.00
CA ILE A 120 27.12 -12.57 -59.87
C ILE A 120 28.60 -12.90 -60.32
N ALA A 121 29.46 -13.24 -59.36
CA ALA A 121 30.82 -13.59 -59.58
C ALA A 121 30.97 -14.78 -60.60
N LYS A 122 30.11 -15.83 -60.40
CA LYS A 122 30.06 -16.97 -61.34
C LYS A 122 29.57 -16.56 -62.73
N ALA A 123 28.53 -15.68 -62.79
CA ALA A 123 28.00 -15.19 -64.07
C ALA A 123 28.99 -14.29 -64.84
N SER A 124 29.87 -13.58 -64.12
CA SER A 124 30.94 -12.74 -64.67
C SER A 124 32.20 -13.49 -65.01
N GLY A 125 32.20 -14.85 -65.03
CA GLY A 125 33.35 -15.67 -65.43
C GLY A 125 34.53 -15.66 -64.43
N ILE A 126 34.29 -15.13 -63.19
CA ILE A 126 35.35 -15.13 -62.19
C ILE A 126 35.35 -16.51 -61.52
N GLU A 127 36.45 -17.26 -61.74
CA GLU A 127 36.69 -18.52 -61.05
C GLU A 127 36.84 -18.27 -59.58
N ILE A 128 35.75 -18.65 -58.78
CA ILE A 128 35.84 -18.63 -57.34
C ILE A 128 36.66 -19.86 -56.93
N VAL A 129 37.95 -19.64 -56.72
CA VAL A 129 38.86 -20.69 -56.20
C VAL A 129 38.22 -21.15 -54.83
N PRO A 130 37.79 -22.43 -54.70
CA PRO A 130 37.30 -22.92 -53.47
C PRO A 130 38.42 -22.83 -52.43
N LYS A 131 38.30 -21.97 -51.44
CA LYS A 131 39.23 -21.94 -50.32
C LYS A 131 39.38 -23.39 -49.84
N SER A 132 40.62 -23.94 -49.91
CA SER A 132 40.91 -25.25 -49.33
C SER A 132 40.22 -25.39 -47.97
N LYS A 133 39.66 -26.57 -47.67
CA LYS A 133 38.85 -26.82 -46.45
C LYS A 133 39.49 -26.10 -45.29
N PRO A 134 38.85 -25.10 -44.73
CA PRO A 134 39.48 -24.33 -43.66
C PRO A 134 39.73 -25.33 -42.53
N ASN A 135 40.98 -25.40 -42.09
CA ASN A 135 41.31 -26.02 -40.82
C ASN A 135 40.34 -25.42 -39.85
N ARG A 136 39.38 -26.20 -39.33
CA ARG A 136 38.27 -25.68 -38.53
C ARG A 136 38.85 -25.10 -37.24
N THR A 137 39.22 -23.85 -37.29
CA THR A 137 39.57 -23.13 -36.07
C THR A 137 38.36 -23.15 -35.16
N PRO A 138 38.50 -23.61 -33.94
CA PRO A 138 37.37 -23.63 -33.00
C PRO A 138 36.76 -22.21 -32.89
N LEU A 139 35.46 -22.12 -32.80
CA LEU A 139 34.70 -20.85 -32.85
C LEU A 139 35.25 -19.78 -31.89
N TRP A 140 35.74 -20.20 -30.74
CA TRP A 140 36.35 -19.28 -29.77
C TRP A 140 37.64 -18.65 -30.29
N ARG A 141 38.49 -19.39 -31.04
CA ARG A 141 39.69 -18.84 -31.70
C ARG A 141 39.34 -17.86 -32.82
N ALA A 142 38.33 -18.18 -33.64
CA ALA A 142 37.83 -17.29 -34.66
C ALA A 142 37.28 -15.99 -34.06
N PHE A 143 36.60 -16.08 -32.92
CA PHE A 143 36.12 -14.93 -32.15
C PHE A 143 37.28 -14.07 -31.62
N VAL A 144 38.25 -14.68 -30.92
CA VAL A 144 39.41 -13.95 -30.34
C VAL A 144 40.31 -13.34 -31.42
N GLN A 145 40.43 -13.96 -32.58
CA GLN A 145 41.18 -13.42 -33.71
C GLN A 145 40.48 -12.24 -34.40
N ASN A 146 39.20 -12.06 -34.20
CA ASN A 146 38.46 -10.95 -34.75
C ASN A 146 38.41 -9.78 -33.75
N GLN A 147 39.35 -8.84 -33.90
CA GLN A 147 39.47 -7.69 -33.00
C GLN A 147 38.19 -6.86 -32.88
N PHE A 148 37.40 -6.76 -33.96
CA PHE A 148 36.14 -6.05 -33.94
C PHE A 148 35.09 -6.74 -32.99
N LEU A 149 34.98 -8.08 -33.10
CA LEU A 149 34.07 -8.84 -32.24
C LEU A 149 34.49 -8.76 -30.75
N VAL A 150 35.80 -8.90 -30.50
CA VAL A 150 36.34 -8.78 -29.16
C VAL A 150 36.05 -7.38 -28.57
N PHE A 151 36.37 -6.33 -29.34
CA PHE A 151 36.14 -4.96 -28.90
C PHE A 151 34.65 -4.67 -28.61
N THR A 152 33.76 -5.08 -29.52
CA THR A 152 32.32 -4.91 -29.35
C THR A 152 31.83 -5.68 -28.15
N SER A 153 32.29 -6.92 -27.93
CA SER A 153 31.90 -7.71 -26.77
C SER A 153 32.38 -7.11 -25.45
N VAL A 154 33.60 -6.54 -25.44
CA VAL A 154 34.13 -5.85 -24.25
C VAL A 154 33.28 -4.60 -23.93
N ILE A 155 32.94 -3.80 -24.95
CA ILE A 155 32.07 -2.63 -24.72
C ILE A 155 30.71 -3.05 -24.19
N LEU A 156 30.07 -4.06 -24.78
CA LEU A 156 28.77 -4.55 -24.32
C LEU A 156 28.86 -5.08 -22.89
N LEU A 157 29.92 -5.79 -22.56
CA LEU A 157 30.13 -6.32 -21.19
C LEU A 157 30.33 -5.16 -20.20
N LEU A 158 31.11 -4.14 -20.56
CA LEU A 158 31.29 -2.97 -19.69
C LEU A 158 30.00 -2.19 -19.49
N LEU A 159 29.22 -1.96 -20.55
CA LEU A 159 27.95 -1.28 -20.49
C LEU A 159 26.93 -2.08 -19.64
N SER A 160 26.84 -3.39 -19.86
CA SER A 160 26.01 -4.27 -19.03
C SER A 160 26.45 -4.26 -17.58
N SER A 161 27.75 -4.39 -17.33
CA SER A 161 28.29 -4.34 -15.97
C SER A 161 27.97 -3.00 -15.30
N ALA A 162 28.18 -1.90 -15.99
CA ALA A 162 27.84 -0.57 -15.48
C ALA A 162 26.35 -0.44 -15.15
N TYR A 163 25.47 -0.95 -16.03
CA TYR A 163 24.02 -0.96 -15.79
C TYR A 163 23.63 -1.76 -14.54
N PHE A 164 24.16 -2.99 -14.39
CA PHE A 164 23.85 -3.82 -13.21
C PHE A 164 24.46 -3.26 -11.93
N VAL A 165 25.70 -2.77 -11.98
CA VAL A 165 26.34 -2.15 -10.80
C VAL A 165 25.59 -0.88 -10.39
N TYR A 166 25.26 -0.02 -11.35
CA TYR A 166 24.47 1.17 -11.07
C TYR A 166 23.09 0.81 -10.48
N GLY A 167 22.37 -0.15 -11.09
CA GLY A 167 21.08 -0.62 -10.60
C GLY A 167 21.18 -1.16 -9.17
N TYR A 168 22.21 -1.95 -8.87
CA TYR A 168 22.46 -2.44 -7.52
C TYR A 168 22.75 -1.32 -6.52
N LEU A 169 23.63 -0.38 -6.88
CA LEU A 169 23.98 0.75 -6.02
C LEU A 169 22.75 1.64 -5.71
N MET A 170 21.85 1.78 -6.69
CA MET A 170 20.62 2.56 -6.50
C MET A 170 19.57 1.88 -5.60
N GLN A 171 19.76 0.59 -5.28
CA GLN A 171 18.92 -0.13 -4.31
C GLN A 171 19.44 -0.05 -2.86
N ILE A 172 20.65 0.48 -2.65
CA ILE A 172 21.21 0.63 -1.30
C ILE A 172 20.39 1.66 -0.53
N GLY A 173 19.89 1.27 0.64
CA GLY A 173 19.06 2.11 1.51
C GLY A 173 17.60 2.23 1.08
N ILE A 174 17.14 1.39 0.14
CA ILE A 174 15.73 1.24 -0.20
C ILE A 174 15.20 0.00 0.53
N ASP A 175 14.30 0.24 1.49
CA ASP A 175 13.76 -0.82 2.35
C ASP A 175 12.46 -1.41 1.80
N GLN A 176 12.22 -1.34 0.48
CA GLN A 176 11.03 -1.92 -0.13
C GLN A 176 10.96 -3.43 0.14
N GLY A 177 9.82 -3.90 0.63
CA GLY A 177 9.64 -5.29 1.04
C GLY A 177 10.16 -5.61 2.45
N TYR A 178 10.70 -4.62 3.19
CA TYR A 178 11.11 -4.83 4.59
C TYR A 178 9.90 -5.18 5.44
N MET A 179 9.93 -6.36 6.05
CA MET A 179 8.82 -6.99 6.76
C MET A 179 9.30 -7.56 8.11
N PRO A 180 9.53 -6.71 9.11
CA PRO A 180 10.00 -7.17 10.42
C PRO A 180 8.86 -7.79 11.23
N LEU A 181 9.21 -8.78 12.06
CA LEU A 181 8.30 -9.30 13.06
C LEU A 181 8.15 -8.31 14.21
N GLN A 182 6.92 -8.11 14.66
CA GLN A 182 6.60 -7.21 15.76
C GLN A 182 6.58 -7.97 17.11
N PRO A 183 6.83 -7.29 18.24
CA PRO A 183 6.79 -7.91 19.56
C PRO A 183 5.43 -8.54 19.91
N ILE A 184 4.35 -7.90 19.47
CA ILE A 184 2.99 -8.44 19.47
C ILE A 184 2.59 -8.55 17.99
N HIS A 185 2.22 -9.74 17.55
CA HIS A 185 1.74 -9.94 16.20
C HIS A 185 0.40 -9.22 16.00
N TYR A 186 0.35 -8.30 15.05
CA TYR A 186 -0.84 -7.56 14.70
C TYR A 186 -1.18 -7.75 13.23
N SER A 187 -2.31 -8.40 12.95
CA SER A 187 -2.78 -8.65 11.60
C SER A 187 -3.68 -7.52 11.10
N HIS A 188 -3.22 -6.77 10.12
CA HIS A 188 -4.08 -5.80 9.43
C HIS A 188 -5.17 -6.49 8.60
N LYS A 189 -4.88 -7.69 8.07
CA LYS A 189 -5.83 -8.54 7.36
C LYS A 189 -7.07 -8.84 8.20
N ILE A 190 -6.89 -9.12 9.49
CA ILE A 190 -8.01 -9.37 10.40
C ILE A 190 -8.74 -8.06 10.74
N HIS A 191 -8.00 -7.01 11.12
CA HIS A 191 -8.61 -5.78 11.63
C HIS A 191 -9.18 -4.90 10.52
N ALA A 192 -8.39 -4.55 9.53
CA ALA A 192 -8.80 -3.67 8.43
C ALA A 192 -9.51 -4.45 7.30
N GLY A 193 -9.07 -5.70 7.03
CA GLY A 193 -9.67 -6.55 6.01
C GLY A 193 -10.99 -7.17 6.48
N ALA A 194 -10.93 -8.21 7.30
CA ALA A 194 -12.12 -8.95 7.70
C ALA A 194 -13.10 -8.13 8.55
N ASN A 195 -12.62 -7.32 9.49
CA ASN A 195 -13.45 -6.51 10.36
C ASN A 195 -13.73 -5.10 9.82
N GLN A 196 -13.13 -4.69 8.72
CA GLN A 196 -13.33 -3.40 8.04
C GLN A 196 -13.15 -2.17 8.98
N ILE A 197 -12.21 -2.27 9.93
CA ILE A 197 -11.88 -1.17 10.83
C ILE A 197 -11.10 -0.12 10.01
N GLU A 198 -11.58 1.10 10.01
CA GLU A 198 -10.99 2.20 9.25
C GLU A 198 -9.58 2.53 9.75
N CYS A 199 -8.63 2.75 8.85
CA CYS A 199 -7.22 3.06 9.16
C CYS A 199 -7.09 4.19 10.18
N LYS A 200 -7.88 5.25 10.00
CA LYS A 200 -7.86 6.47 10.83
C LYS A 200 -8.43 6.26 12.25
N TYR A 201 -9.07 5.13 12.53
CA TYR A 201 -9.49 4.80 13.88
C TYR A 201 -8.27 4.55 14.78
N CYS A 202 -7.34 3.75 14.31
CA CYS A 202 -6.11 3.45 15.03
C CYS A 202 -5.00 4.49 14.75
N HIS A 203 -4.83 4.89 13.49
CA HIS A 203 -3.82 5.86 13.05
C HIS A 203 -4.39 7.29 12.99
N SER A 204 -5.06 7.72 14.06
CA SER A 204 -5.75 9.01 14.12
C SER A 204 -4.83 10.21 13.93
N SER A 205 -3.56 10.11 14.31
CA SER A 205 -2.55 11.16 14.15
C SER A 205 -2.22 11.48 12.69
N ALA A 206 -2.49 10.57 11.75
CA ALA A 206 -2.33 10.82 10.32
C ALA A 206 -3.18 12.00 9.82
N ARG A 207 -4.26 12.35 10.53
CA ARG A 207 -5.15 13.46 10.17
C ARG A 207 -4.61 14.83 10.57
N VAL A 208 -3.77 14.91 11.60
CA VAL A 208 -3.38 16.17 12.25
C VAL A 208 -1.87 16.35 12.43
N SER A 209 -1.09 15.31 12.17
CA SER A 209 0.36 15.32 12.40
C SER A 209 1.16 14.97 11.14
N LYS A 210 2.43 15.37 11.15
CA LYS A 210 3.39 14.89 10.16
C LYS A 210 3.64 13.38 10.28
N HIS A 211 3.53 12.83 11.47
CA HIS A 211 3.70 11.40 11.73
C HIS A 211 2.36 10.71 11.95
N SER A 212 2.17 9.59 11.29
CA SER A 212 1.09 8.66 11.61
C SER A 212 1.64 7.65 12.60
N GLY A 213 1.57 7.92 13.87
CA GLY A 213 2.13 7.05 14.91
C GLY A 213 1.43 5.68 14.99
N ILE A 214 2.10 4.73 15.65
CA ILE A 214 1.45 3.53 16.15
C ILE A 214 0.52 3.98 17.29
N PRO A 215 -0.75 3.52 17.31
CA PRO A 215 -1.67 3.88 18.38
C PRO A 215 -1.16 3.39 19.75
N SER A 216 -1.49 4.11 20.81
CA SER A 216 -1.24 3.63 22.16
C SER A 216 -2.10 2.39 22.46
N LEU A 217 -1.63 1.49 23.33
CA LEU A 217 -2.27 0.20 23.57
C LEU A 217 -3.70 0.32 24.13
N ASN A 218 -4.06 1.44 24.75
CA ASN A 218 -5.44 1.67 25.21
C ASN A 218 -6.44 1.73 24.04
N VAL A 219 -6.02 2.10 22.84
CA VAL A 219 -6.89 2.03 21.64
C VAL A 219 -7.24 0.58 21.30
N CYS A 220 -6.29 -0.33 21.49
CA CYS A 220 -6.53 -1.77 21.31
C CYS A 220 -7.57 -2.26 22.35
N MET A 221 -7.44 -1.80 23.58
CA MET A 221 -8.31 -2.20 24.68
C MET A 221 -9.77 -1.71 24.54
N ASN A 222 -10.05 -0.72 23.69
CA ASN A 222 -11.44 -0.35 23.37
C ASN A 222 -12.30 -1.54 22.88
N CYS A 223 -11.67 -2.53 22.29
CA CYS A 223 -12.31 -3.76 21.83
C CYS A 223 -11.85 -4.97 22.65
N HIS A 224 -10.55 -5.07 22.94
CA HIS A 224 -9.95 -6.24 23.55
C HIS A 224 -10.25 -6.39 25.06
N GLU A 225 -10.82 -5.40 25.72
CA GLU A 225 -11.43 -5.63 27.05
C GLU A 225 -12.53 -6.71 27.02
N ASN A 226 -13.20 -6.86 25.86
CA ASN A 226 -14.30 -7.82 25.67
C ASN A 226 -13.98 -8.93 24.66
N ILE A 227 -12.82 -8.90 24.02
CA ILE A 227 -12.37 -9.87 23.00
C ILE A 227 -11.05 -10.47 23.48
N ALA A 228 -11.15 -11.53 24.30
CA ALA A 228 -10.01 -12.20 24.92
C ALA A 228 -9.46 -13.35 24.06
N GLU A 229 -10.27 -13.88 23.15
CA GLU A 229 -9.93 -15.04 22.32
C GLU A 229 -10.23 -14.76 20.84
N TYR A 230 -9.44 -15.38 19.98
CA TYR A 230 -9.68 -15.31 18.55
C TYR A 230 -10.58 -16.43 18.07
N ASN A 231 -11.71 -16.08 17.46
CA ASN A 231 -12.70 -17.04 16.94
C ASN A 231 -12.89 -16.97 15.43
N GLY A 232 -11.98 -16.28 14.70
CA GLY A 232 -12.02 -16.15 13.25
C GLY A 232 -11.44 -17.35 12.51
N GLU A 233 -11.18 -17.15 11.22
CA GLU A 233 -10.57 -18.15 10.33
C GLU A 233 -9.09 -18.36 10.65
N GLU A 234 -8.63 -19.61 10.58
CA GLU A 234 -7.24 -19.98 10.77
C GLU A 234 -6.51 -20.05 9.43
N ASP A 235 -5.24 -19.68 9.42
CA ASP A 235 -4.33 -19.89 8.29
C ASP A 235 -3.30 -20.95 8.70
N LEU A 236 -3.70 -22.22 8.59
CA LEU A 236 -2.90 -23.35 9.01
C LEU A 236 -1.64 -23.54 8.17
N GLU A 237 -1.67 -23.10 6.90
CA GLU A 237 -0.50 -23.20 6.01
C GLU A 237 0.66 -22.33 6.51
N ASN A 238 0.33 -21.16 7.07
CA ASN A 238 1.30 -20.21 7.61
C ASN A 238 1.47 -20.33 9.13
N GLY A 239 0.77 -21.25 9.78
CA GLY A 239 0.87 -21.51 11.21
C GLY A 239 0.09 -20.54 12.09
N TYR A 240 -0.83 -19.74 11.52
CA TYR A 240 -1.67 -18.81 12.26
C TYR A 240 -2.95 -19.49 12.73
N THR A 241 -2.83 -20.18 13.85
CA THR A 241 -3.96 -20.88 14.52
C THR A 241 -4.74 -19.92 15.43
N LYS A 242 -5.91 -20.35 15.90
CA LYS A 242 -6.68 -19.61 16.93
C LYS A 242 -5.87 -19.42 18.21
N ASP A 243 -5.15 -20.45 18.62
CA ASP A 243 -4.29 -20.39 19.80
C ASP A 243 -3.15 -19.37 19.61
N PHE A 244 -2.57 -19.31 18.41
CA PHE A 244 -1.56 -18.33 18.11
C PHE A 244 -2.10 -16.90 18.31
N TYR A 245 -3.20 -16.55 17.68
CA TYR A 245 -3.78 -15.20 17.80
C TYR A 245 -4.27 -14.91 19.23
N THR A 246 -4.85 -15.88 19.91
CA THR A 246 -5.27 -15.73 21.31
C THR A 246 -4.06 -15.43 22.20
N ASN A 247 -2.94 -16.12 21.99
CA ASN A 247 -1.70 -15.83 22.71
C ASN A 247 -1.15 -14.42 22.45
N GLU A 248 -1.32 -13.89 21.23
CA GLU A 248 -0.94 -12.50 20.92
C GLU A 248 -1.83 -11.49 21.67
N ILE A 249 -3.13 -11.77 21.84
CA ILE A 249 -4.03 -10.97 22.70
C ILE A 249 -3.55 -11.03 24.16
N LYS A 250 -3.11 -12.19 24.66
CA LYS A 250 -2.56 -12.28 26.02
C LYS A 250 -1.27 -11.47 26.21
N LYS A 251 -0.44 -11.35 25.16
CA LYS A 251 0.72 -10.42 25.21
C LYS A 251 0.27 -8.96 25.32
N LEU A 252 -0.81 -8.57 24.64
CA LEU A 252 -1.39 -7.24 24.79
C LEU A 252 -1.84 -7.02 26.24
N TYR A 253 -2.56 -7.97 26.83
CA TYR A 253 -3.03 -7.89 28.23
C TYR A 253 -1.87 -7.72 29.20
N LYS A 254 -0.82 -8.51 29.03
CA LYS A 254 0.40 -8.36 29.82
C LYS A 254 1.01 -6.97 29.68
N ALA A 255 1.08 -6.43 28.44
CA ALA A 255 1.67 -5.14 28.18
C ALA A 255 0.90 -3.97 28.82
N VAL A 256 -0.43 -4.05 28.84
CA VAL A 256 -1.28 -3.01 29.46
C VAL A 256 -1.59 -3.26 30.94
N GLY A 257 -1.20 -4.42 31.48
CA GLY A 257 -1.52 -4.84 32.86
C GLY A 257 -3.01 -5.11 33.05
N TRP A 258 -3.67 -5.76 32.07
CA TRP A 258 -5.07 -6.14 32.15
C TRP A 258 -5.23 -7.50 32.84
N ASP A 259 -6.02 -7.53 33.90
CA ASP A 259 -6.47 -8.76 34.56
C ASP A 259 -7.81 -9.19 33.96
N GLU A 260 -7.78 -10.28 33.22
CA GLU A 260 -8.94 -10.83 32.52
C GLU A 260 -9.99 -11.42 33.47
N GLU A 261 -9.57 -11.99 34.61
CA GLU A 261 -10.48 -12.62 35.56
C GLU A 261 -11.30 -11.55 36.33
N ASN A 262 -10.59 -10.48 36.73
CA ASN A 262 -11.22 -9.39 37.49
C ASN A 262 -11.72 -8.26 36.59
N GLN A 263 -11.36 -8.26 35.30
CA GLN A 263 -11.68 -7.21 34.32
C GLN A 263 -11.28 -5.81 34.81
N GLU A 264 -10.04 -5.70 35.30
CA GLU A 264 -9.48 -4.44 35.82
C GLU A 264 -8.01 -4.29 35.43
N TYR A 265 -7.54 -3.03 35.45
CA TYR A 265 -6.14 -2.73 35.23
C TYR A 265 -5.35 -2.85 36.54
N THR A 266 -4.34 -3.70 36.55
CA THR A 266 -3.46 -3.91 37.73
C THR A 266 -2.47 -2.78 37.95
N GLY A 267 -2.26 -1.92 36.95
CA GLY A 267 -1.24 -0.86 36.96
C GLY A 267 0.18 -1.35 36.62
N ASN A 268 0.40 -2.64 36.50
CA ASN A 268 1.69 -3.21 36.10
C ASN A 268 1.77 -3.26 34.58
N THR A 269 2.40 -2.27 33.94
CA THR A 269 2.49 -2.15 32.49
C THR A 269 3.90 -2.44 31.96
N GLU A 270 3.99 -3.03 30.78
CA GLU A 270 5.26 -3.25 30.09
C GLU A 270 5.26 -2.50 28.74
N PRO A 271 6.28 -1.68 28.41
CA PRO A 271 6.31 -0.96 27.15
C PRO A 271 6.58 -1.91 25.98
N VAL A 272 5.78 -1.81 24.92
CA VAL A 272 5.99 -2.56 23.68
C VAL A 272 6.93 -1.77 22.76
N LYS A 273 8.06 -2.38 22.38
CA LYS A 273 9.05 -1.79 21.48
C LYS A 273 8.73 -2.17 20.04
N TRP A 274 7.82 -1.42 19.43
CA TRP A 274 7.45 -1.63 18.03
C TRP A 274 8.62 -1.36 17.09
N VAL A 275 8.79 -2.22 16.09
CA VAL A 275 9.78 -2.04 15.04
C VAL A 275 9.20 -1.13 13.95
N ARG A 276 9.88 -0.03 13.68
CA ARG A 276 9.48 0.91 12.63
C ARG A 276 9.72 0.28 11.25
N ILE A 277 8.71 0.30 10.39
CA ILE A 277 8.75 -0.31 9.05
C ILE A 277 9.12 0.75 8.00
N HIS A 278 8.42 1.88 8.01
CA HIS A 278 8.61 2.94 7.02
C HIS A 278 9.60 3.97 7.56
N ASN A 279 10.78 3.98 6.96
CA ASN A 279 11.84 4.90 7.32
C ASN A 279 12.15 5.84 6.14
N LEU A 280 12.14 7.14 6.40
CA LEU A 280 12.71 8.14 5.51
C LEU A 280 14.04 8.63 6.12
N PRO A 281 15.01 9.03 5.30
CA PRO A 281 16.22 9.68 5.79
C PRO A 281 15.89 10.92 6.62
N ASP A 282 16.70 11.24 7.62
CA ASP A 282 16.43 12.33 8.57
C ASP A 282 16.30 13.71 7.91
N PHE A 283 16.94 13.90 6.76
CA PHE A 283 16.86 15.14 5.98
C PHE A 283 15.62 15.24 5.10
N VAL A 284 14.69 14.28 5.17
CA VAL A 284 13.45 14.29 4.37
C VAL A 284 12.27 14.65 5.27
N TYR A 285 11.57 15.71 4.88
CA TYR A 285 10.33 16.11 5.50
C TYR A 285 9.14 15.48 4.77
N PHE A 286 8.29 14.79 5.51
CA PHE A 286 7.01 14.26 5.03
C PHE A 286 5.92 14.56 6.04
N ASN A 287 4.75 14.98 5.57
CA ASN A 287 3.62 15.32 6.42
C ASN A 287 2.37 14.53 6.03
N HIS A 288 1.98 13.57 6.87
CA HIS A 288 0.76 12.77 6.64
C HIS A 288 -0.49 13.62 6.56
N ALA A 289 -0.69 14.58 7.46
CA ALA A 289 -1.90 15.40 7.46
C ALA A 289 -2.10 16.16 6.14
N GLN A 290 -1.02 16.64 5.52
CA GLN A 290 -1.09 17.28 4.22
C GLN A 290 -1.52 16.35 3.10
N HIS A 291 -1.00 15.12 3.10
CA HIS A 291 -1.34 14.13 2.08
C HIS A 291 -2.73 13.52 2.29
N VAL A 292 -3.07 13.20 3.55
CA VAL A 292 -4.31 12.49 3.90
C VAL A 292 -5.52 13.41 3.97
N MET A 293 -5.35 14.62 4.54
CA MET A 293 -6.49 15.53 4.77
C MET A 293 -6.60 16.58 3.68
N VAL A 294 -5.50 17.17 3.23
CA VAL A 294 -5.51 18.22 2.22
C VAL A 294 -5.50 17.64 0.80
N GLY A 295 -4.63 16.62 0.59
CA GLY A 295 -4.52 15.93 -0.69
C GLY A 295 -5.59 14.85 -0.89
N GLU A 296 -6.26 14.41 0.19
CA GLU A 296 -7.22 13.30 0.21
C GLU A 296 -6.68 12.04 -0.48
N ILE A 297 -5.40 11.77 -0.25
CA ILE A 297 -4.73 10.59 -0.80
C ILE A 297 -5.08 9.37 0.05
N GLU A 298 -5.56 8.32 -0.59
CA GLU A 298 -5.86 7.04 0.05
C GLU A 298 -4.59 6.41 0.64
N CYS A 299 -4.73 5.78 1.81
CA CYS A 299 -3.62 5.16 2.53
C CYS A 299 -2.88 4.11 1.68
N GLN A 300 -3.65 3.33 0.93
CA GLN A 300 -3.15 2.26 0.06
C GLN A 300 -2.25 2.77 -1.07
N LYS A 301 -2.37 4.03 -1.47
CA LYS A 301 -1.49 4.62 -2.51
C LYS A 301 -0.01 4.53 -2.13
N CYS A 302 0.29 4.68 -0.84
CA CYS A 302 1.64 4.62 -0.31
C CYS A 302 1.94 3.30 0.41
N HIS A 303 0.98 2.78 1.17
CA HIS A 303 1.15 1.61 2.02
C HIS A 303 0.74 0.29 1.36
N GLY A 304 0.17 0.33 0.14
CA GLY A 304 -0.32 -0.86 -0.56
C GLY A 304 -1.61 -1.43 0.03
N PRO A 305 -1.97 -2.66 -0.32
CA PRO A 305 -3.21 -3.31 0.15
C PRO A 305 -3.04 -3.79 1.60
N VAL A 306 -3.00 -2.85 2.55
CA VAL A 306 -2.76 -3.11 3.98
C VAL A 306 -3.80 -4.06 4.55
N GLU A 307 -5.03 -3.99 4.08
CA GLU A 307 -6.14 -4.87 4.45
C GLU A 307 -5.95 -6.34 4.06
N GLU A 308 -4.93 -6.64 3.25
CA GLU A 308 -4.55 -8.01 2.89
C GLU A 308 -3.29 -8.49 3.64
N MET A 309 -2.63 -7.58 4.38
CA MET A 309 -1.35 -7.87 5.02
C MET A 309 -1.52 -8.53 6.39
N GLU A 310 -1.04 -9.76 6.50
CA GLU A 310 -0.91 -10.45 7.79
C GLU A 310 0.24 -9.85 8.61
N ILE A 311 1.38 -9.66 7.96
CA ILE A 311 2.52 -8.92 8.51
C ILE A 311 2.72 -7.68 7.66
N MET A 312 2.76 -6.53 8.28
CA MET A 312 2.98 -5.26 7.59
C MET A 312 4.39 -5.16 7.03
N TYR A 313 4.50 -4.77 5.76
CA TYR A 313 5.78 -4.54 5.09
C TYR A 313 5.79 -3.20 4.35
N GLN A 314 6.98 -2.68 4.05
CA GLN A 314 7.12 -1.50 3.24
C GLN A 314 6.80 -1.80 1.77
N TYR A 315 5.62 -1.37 1.33
CA TYR A 315 5.13 -1.62 -0.04
C TYR A 315 5.81 -0.72 -1.07
N SER A 316 5.79 0.57 -0.85
CA SER A 316 6.36 1.55 -1.77
C SER A 316 7.86 1.76 -1.54
N PRO A 317 8.65 2.06 -2.58
CA PRO A 317 10.10 2.26 -2.44
C PRO A 317 10.46 3.52 -1.65
N LEU A 318 9.53 4.48 -1.54
CA LEU A 318 9.69 5.77 -0.84
C LEU A 318 10.92 6.58 -1.28
N THR A 319 11.37 6.38 -2.54
CA THR A 319 12.48 7.13 -3.12
C THR A 319 12.05 8.53 -3.54
N MET A 320 13.01 9.46 -3.65
CA MET A 320 12.75 10.80 -4.16
C MET A 320 12.06 10.76 -5.54
N GLY A 321 12.51 9.89 -6.45
CA GLY A 321 11.91 9.73 -7.78
C GLY A 321 10.45 9.29 -7.71
N TRP A 322 10.11 8.39 -6.79
CA TRP A 322 8.74 7.94 -6.58
C TRP A 322 7.82 9.08 -6.11
N CYS A 323 8.29 9.89 -5.15
CA CYS A 323 7.54 11.06 -4.67
C CYS A 323 7.36 12.11 -5.78
N ILE A 324 8.42 12.42 -6.52
CA ILE A 324 8.42 13.38 -7.63
C ILE A 324 7.44 12.95 -8.73
N ASN A 325 7.41 11.68 -9.10
CA ASN A 325 6.50 11.18 -10.12
C ASN A 325 5.04 11.32 -9.67
N CYS A 326 4.73 10.97 -8.42
CA CYS A 326 3.40 11.18 -7.87
C CYS A 326 2.99 12.67 -7.93
N HIS A 327 3.88 13.60 -7.52
CA HIS A 327 3.61 15.04 -7.57
C HIS A 327 3.46 15.60 -8.99
N ARG A 328 4.05 14.97 -10.00
CA ARG A 328 3.88 15.36 -11.41
C ARG A 328 2.55 14.92 -12.00
N GLU A 329 2.00 13.82 -11.49
CA GLU A 329 0.78 13.19 -12.02
C GLU A 329 -0.47 13.58 -11.23
N THR A 330 -0.32 13.87 -9.93
CA THR A 330 -1.45 14.13 -9.04
C THR A 330 -1.91 15.57 -9.15
N ASN A 331 -3.20 15.77 -9.44
CA ASN A 331 -3.82 17.08 -9.42
C ASN A 331 -4.09 17.55 -8.00
N VAL A 332 -3.93 18.86 -7.77
CA VAL A 332 -4.26 19.47 -6.49
C VAL A 332 -5.77 19.52 -6.32
N LYS A 333 -6.26 19.09 -5.18
CA LYS A 333 -7.64 19.30 -4.76
C LYS A 333 -7.76 20.68 -4.12
N VAL A 334 -8.59 21.51 -4.69
CA VAL A 334 -8.83 22.90 -4.23
C VAL A 334 -10.19 23.07 -3.58
N GLU A 335 -11.03 22.05 -3.70
CA GLU A 335 -12.35 21.99 -3.07
C GLU A 335 -12.17 22.06 -1.54
N ASN A 336 -12.90 22.96 -0.89
CA ASN A 336 -12.83 23.19 0.56
C ASN A 336 -11.53 23.85 1.08
N ASN A 337 -10.68 24.42 0.23
CA ASN A 337 -9.48 25.13 0.68
C ASN A 337 -9.30 26.46 -0.07
N GLU A 338 -9.79 27.55 0.53
CA GLU A 338 -9.77 28.88 -0.07
C GLU A 338 -8.35 29.40 -0.39
N TYR A 339 -7.35 29.01 0.37
CA TYR A 339 -5.96 29.39 0.14
C TYR A 339 -5.45 28.79 -1.18
N TYR A 340 -5.65 27.49 -1.37
CA TYR A 340 -5.24 26.83 -2.60
C TYR A 340 -6.12 27.21 -3.78
N ALA A 341 -7.41 27.50 -3.57
CA ALA A 341 -8.31 27.92 -4.63
C ALA A 341 -7.83 29.19 -5.34
N LYS A 342 -7.41 30.22 -4.59
CA LYS A 342 -6.88 31.47 -5.15
C LYS A 342 -5.59 31.25 -5.95
N ILE A 343 -4.64 30.50 -5.39
CA ILE A 343 -3.38 30.18 -6.07
C ILE A 343 -3.64 29.36 -7.32
N HIS A 344 -4.54 28.40 -7.23
CA HIS A 344 -4.94 27.56 -8.36
C HIS A 344 -5.52 28.40 -9.50
N GLU A 345 -6.42 29.33 -9.22
CA GLU A 345 -7.02 30.20 -10.23
C GLU A 345 -5.97 31.01 -10.99
N GLU A 346 -5.03 31.64 -10.28
CA GLU A 346 -3.97 32.43 -10.89
C GLU A 346 -3.00 31.60 -11.73
N LEU A 347 -2.61 30.44 -11.22
CA LEU A 347 -1.69 29.56 -11.93
C LEU A 347 -2.38 28.84 -13.11
N SER A 348 -3.66 28.47 -12.99
CA SER A 348 -4.45 27.90 -14.08
C SER A 348 -4.51 28.83 -15.27
N LYS A 349 -4.76 30.15 -15.02
CA LYS A 349 -4.71 31.19 -16.06
C LYS A 349 -3.31 31.27 -16.69
N LYS A 350 -2.27 31.23 -15.86
CA LYS A 350 -0.87 31.30 -16.30
C LYS A 350 -0.45 30.13 -17.17
N TYR A 351 -0.83 28.91 -16.80
CA TYR A 351 -0.46 27.67 -17.50
C TYR A 351 -1.45 27.29 -18.61
N GLY A 352 -2.62 27.91 -18.67
CA GLY A 352 -3.66 27.61 -19.64
C GLY A 352 -4.28 26.20 -19.43
N VAL A 353 -4.34 25.73 -18.20
CA VAL A 353 -4.87 24.41 -17.83
C VAL A 353 -6.01 24.53 -16.82
N GLU A 354 -6.96 23.63 -16.87
CA GLU A 354 -8.11 23.64 -15.96
C GLU A 354 -7.77 23.10 -14.57
N LYS A 355 -6.93 22.08 -14.51
CA LYS A 355 -6.46 21.46 -13.26
C LYS A 355 -4.94 21.50 -13.20
N LEU A 356 -4.42 21.90 -12.05
CA LEU A 356 -2.98 21.97 -11.79
C LEU A 356 -2.50 20.72 -11.06
N THR A 357 -1.35 20.23 -11.47
CA THR A 357 -0.65 19.20 -10.71
C THR A 357 0.06 19.80 -9.49
N VAL A 358 0.38 18.96 -8.51
CA VAL A 358 1.17 19.37 -7.34
C VAL A 358 2.51 19.98 -7.77
N ALA A 359 3.13 19.45 -8.84
CA ALA A 359 4.35 19.99 -9.43
C ALA A 359 4.18 21.44 -9.91
N GLN A 360 3.09 21.74 -10.60
CA GLN A 360 2.78 23.10 -11.10
C GLN A 360 2.47 24.08 -9.96
N MET A 361 2.05 23.57 -8.80
CA MET A 361 1.83 24.35 -7.58
C MET A 361 3.11 24.52 -6.73
N GLY A 362 4.27 24.16 -7.25
CA GLY A 362 5.55 24.29 -6.56
C GLY A 362 5.91 23.10 -5.63
N GLY A 363 5.17 21.98 -5.73
CA GLY A 363 5.40 20.80 -4.90
C GLY A 363 6.67 20.02 -5.23
N LEU A 364 7.47 20.48 -6.22
CA LEU A 364 8.79 19.91 -6.55
C LEU A 364 9.98 20.76 -6.09
N GLU A 365 9.73 21.87 -5.40
CA GLU A 365 10.80 22.68 -4.84
C GLU A 365 11.55 21.88 -3.75
N CYS A 366 12.88 21.90 -3.82
CA CYS A 366 13.73 21.10 -2.92
C CYS A 366 13.39 21.32 -1.44
N GLY A 367 13.21 22.57 -1.01
CA GLY A 367 12.86 22.93 0.35
C GLY A 367 11.45 22.53 0.83
N LYS A 368 10.63 21.91 -0.02
CA LYS A 368 9.35 21.32 0.40
C LYS A 368 9.53 19.92 1.01
N CYS A 369 10.59 19.24 0.62
CA CYS A 369 10.88 17.86 1.03
C CYS A 369 12.20 17.74 1.80
N HIS A 370 13.10 18.72 1.69
CA HIS A 370 14.40 18.70 2.34
C HIS A 370 14.61 19.96 3.20
N TYR A 371 15.26 19.81 4.37
CA TYR A 371 15.64 20.89 5.29
C TYR A 371 17.06 20.68 5.82
#